data_5427915e978bcd9794ae2ddcf5889ed9
#
_entry.id   5427915e978bcd9794ae2ddcf5889ed9
#
_cell.length_a   1.000
_cell.length_b   1.000
_cell.length_c   1.000
_cell.angle_alpha   90.00
_cell.angle_beta   90.00
_cell.angle_gamma   90.00
#
_symmetry.space_group_name_H-M   'P 1'
#
loop_
_entity.id
_entity.type
_entity.pdbx_description
1 polymer ?
#
loop_
_entity_poly.entity_id
_entity_poly.type
_entity_poly.pdbx_seq_one_letter_code
_entity_poly.pdbx_strand_id
1 'polypeptide(L)'
;MQTEAFGNRIRELREQKGITQSQLADRMVVSRSTVANWEAGKRLPDIGMLARLAHCLEIETYELMDELRGPVETPTVIVVEDVQVILSGFVRMLGEELPEAEVCGFSTAAEALRFAHANRVAVAFVDIELGTEDGMALARELVKTDGRTNIIFLTSHAEYMAAAFAEHCSGYVMKPLTPEKIRHEIAHLRFPVRGLQT
;
A
#
# COMPACT_ATOMS: atom_id res chain seq x y z
N MET A 1 2.28 -16.21 -14.96
CA MET A 1 2.15 -14.73 -14.96
C MET A 1 3.17 -14.06 -14.01
N GLN A 2 3.10 -14.15 -12.68
CA GLN A 2 4.08 -13.51 -11.77
C GLN A 2 5.50 -14.08 -11.87
N THR A 3 5.64 -15.39 -11.92
CA THR A 3 6.94 -16.06 -12.08
C THR A 3 7.61 -15.75 -13.41
N GLU A 4 6.85 -15.51 -14.46
CA GLU A 4 7.37 -15.12 -15.79
C GLU A 4 7.86 -13.69 -15.80
N ALA A 5 7.13 -12.74 -15.18
CA ALA A 5 7.56 -11.35 -15.03
C ALA A 5 8.89 -11.27 -14.27
N PHE A 6 8.98 -11.96 -13.14
CA PHE A 6 10.21 -12.08 -12.37
C PHE A 6 11.37 -12.69 -13.20
N GLY A 7 11.11 -13.75 -13.95
CA GLY A 7 12.12 -14.38 -14.81
C GLY A 7 12.62 -13.45 -15.91
N ASN A 8 11.72 -12.70 -16.54
CA ASN A 8 12.06 -11.69 -17.55
C ASN A 8 12.92 -10.57 -16.94
N ARG A 9 12.57 -10.10 -15.72
CA ARG A 9 13.33 -9.05 -15.03
C ARG A 9 14.76 -9.49 -14.71
N ILE A 10 14.97 -10.72 -14.24
CA ILE A 10 16.31 -11.30 -14.02
C ILE A 10 17.09 -11.29 -15.33
N ARG A 11 16.48 -11.71 -16.44
CA ARG A 11 17.11 -11.74 -17.76
C ARG A 11 17.53 -10.36 -18.20
N GLU A 12 16.64 -9.38 -18.12
CA GLU A 12 16.93 -7.98 -18.49
C GLU A 12 18.11 -7.41 -17.69
N LEU A 13 18.09 -7.57 -16.38
CA LEU A 13 19.16 -7.08 -15.50
C LEU A 13 20.50 -7.76 -15.83
N ARG A 14 20.49 -9.07 -16.07
CA ARG A 14 21.69 -9.80 -16.48
C ARG A 14 22.23 -9.29 -17.82
N GLU A 15 21.35 -9.07 -18.81
CA GLU A 15 21.73 -8.60 -20.15
C GLU A 15 22.23 -7.17 -20.11
N GLN A 16 21.63 -6.29 -19.31
CA GLN A 16 22.14 -4.92 -19.08
C GLN A 16 23.58 -4.92 -18.54
N LYS A 17 23.95 -5.93 -17.76
CA LYS A 17 25.33 -6.11 -17.27
C LYS A 17 26.25 -6.85 -18.25
N GLY A 18 25.76 -7.23 -19.42
CA GLY A 18 26.54 -7.93 -20.44
C GLY A 18 27.03 -9.32 -20.03
N ILE A 19 26.40 -9.97 -19.03
CA ILE A 19 26.82 -11.30 -18.58
C ILE A 19 25.90 -12.41 -19.11
N THR A 20 26.50 -13.58 -19.34
CA THR A 20 25.77 -14.79 -19.81
C THR A 20 25.12 -15.50 -18.63
N GLN A 21 24.13 -16.38 -18.90
CA GLN A 21 23.54 -17.28 -17.89
C GLN A 21 24.59 -18.12 -17.15
N SER A 22 25.66 -18.56 -17.86
CA SER A 22 26.75 -19.32 -17.25
C SER A 22 27.55 -18.47 -16.27
N GLN A 23 27.90 -17.23 -16.67
CA GLN A 23 28.63 -16.31 -15.79
C GLN A 23 27.81 -15.93 -14.55
N LEU A 24 26.51 -15.71 -14.70
CA LEU A 24 25.63 -15.47 -13.53
C LEU A 24 25.57 -16.72 -12.63
N ALA A 25 25.45 -17.90 -13.23
CA ALA A 25 25.43 -19.18 -12.49
C ALA A 25 26.74 -19.41 -11.70
N ASP A 26 27.88 -19.10 -12.29
CA ASP A 26 29.19 -19.22 -11.62
C ASP A 26 29.28 -18.26 -10.41
N ARG A 27 28.84 -16.99 -10.57
CA ARG A 27 28.79 -15.99 -9.47
C ARG A 27 27.84 -16.42 -8.34
N MET A 28 26.73 -17.06 -8.71
CA MET A 28 25.72 -17.56 -7.77
C MET A 28 26.08 -18.91 -7.14
N VAL A 29 27.10 -19.60 -7.65
CA VAL A 29 27.48 -20.98 -7.26
C VAL A 29 26.30 -21.94 -7.46
N VAL A 30 25.64 -21.86 -8.63
CA VAL A 30 24.54 -22.72 -9.04
C VAL A 30 24.79 -23.27 -10.46
N SER A 31 23.95 -24.19 -10.92
CA SER A 31 24.05 -24.65 -12.30
C SER A 31 23.47 -23.61 -13.29
N ARG A 32 23.97 -23.58 -14.53
CA ARG A 32 23.40 -22.78 -15.61
C ARG A 32 21.89 -23.07 -15.79
N SER A 33 21.51 -24.35 -15.67
CA SER A 33 20.10 -24.76 -15.77
C SER A 33 19.22 -24.15 -14.67
N THR A 34 19.77 -23.91 -13.49
CA THR A 34 19.08 -23.22 -12.40
C THR A 34 18.74 -21.78 -12.80
N VAL A 35 19.72 -21.04 -13.33
CA VAL A 35 19.50 -19.67 -13.83
C VAL A 35 18.50 -19.68 -14.99
N ALA A 36 18.65 -20.60 -15.94
CA ALA A 36 17.72 -20.72 -17.06
C ALA A 36 16.28 -21.01 -16.60
N ASN A 37 16.08 -21.82 -15.55
CA ASN A 37 14.77 -22.06 -14.98
C ASN A 37 14.18 -20.83 -14.25
N TRP A 38 15.01 -20.04 -13.58
CA TRP A 38 14.59 -18.76 -13.00
C TRP A 38 14.13 -17.77 -14.07
N GLU A 39 14.96 -17.57 -15.12
CA GLU A 39 14.64 -16.67 -16.23
C GLU A 39 13.44 -17.13 -17.08
N ALA A 40 13.18 -18.44 -17.11
CA ALA A 40 11.99 -18.98 -17.78
C ALA A 40 10.73 -19.00 -16.89
N GLY A 41 10.80 -18.51 -15.66
CA GLY A 41 9.69 -18.51 -14.71
C GLY A 41 9.24 -19.89 -14.23
N LYS A 42 10.04 -20.95 -14.51
CA LYS A 42 9.71 -22.34 -14.13
C LYS A 42 9.93 -22.61 -12.64
N ARG A 43 10.83 -21.88 -12.02
CA ARG A 43 11.17 -21.99 -10.60
C ARG A 43 11.60 -20.64 -10.07
N LEU A 44 11.26 -20.34 -8.82
CA LEU A 44 11.74 -19.16 -8.11
C LEU A 44 12.97 -19.51 -7.28
N PRO A 45 13.93 -18.57 -7.11
CA PRO A 45 14.99 -18.70 -6.11
C PRO A 45 14.37 -18.65 -4.70
N ASP A 46 15.00 -19.30 -3.73
CA ASP A 46 14.66 -19.13 -2.32
C ASP A 46 15.12 -17.77 -1.81
N ILE A 47 14.70 -17.40 -0.58
CA ILE A 47 14.99 -16.08 0.01
C ILE A 47 16.50 -15.81 0.08
N GLY A 48 17.32 -16.80 0.45
CA GLY A 48 18.76 -16.66 0.50
C GLY A 48 19.38 -16.43 -0.89
N MET A 49 18.84 -17.13 -1.90
CA MET A 49 19.25 -16.94 -3.28
C MET A 49 18.81 -15.59 -3.85
N LEU A 50 17.62 -15.06 -3.44
CA LEU A 50 17.16 -13.74 -3.85
C LEU A 50 18.13 -12.63 -3.43
N ALA A 51 18.59 -12.65 -2.18
CA ALA A 51 19.56 -11.67 -1.69
C ALA A 51 20.90 -11.74 -2.44
N ARG A 52 21.40 -12.96 -2.71
CA ARG A 52 22.63 -13.16 -3.49
C ARG A 52 22.46 -12.73 -4.95
N LEU A 53 21.30 -13.00 -5.53
CA LEU A 53 20.96 -12.62 -6.92
C LEU A 53 20.92 -11.09 -7.05
N ALA A 54 20.24 -10.38 -6.13
CA ALA A 54 20.22 -8.93 -6.07
C ALA A 54 21.62 -8.35 -5.99
N HIS A 55 22.46 -8.88 -5.09
CA HIS A 55 23.86 -8.48 -4.98
C HIS A 55 24.67 -8.73 -6.27
N CYS A 56 24.51 -9.89 -6.91
CA CYS A 56 25.18 -10.20 -8.19
C CYS A 56 24.72 -9.30 -9.34
N LEU A 57 23.48 -8.86 -9.31
CA LEU A 57 22.87 -7.95 -10.27
C LEU A 57 23.02 -6.47 -9.88
N GLU A 58 23.63 -6.17 -8.71
CA GLU A 58 23.86 -4.82 -8.19
C GLU A 58 22.58 -3.99 -8.08
N ILE A 59 21.53 -4.61 -7.57
CA ILE A 59 20.26 -3.96 -7.23
C ILE A 59 19.89 -4.27 -5.78
N GLU A 60 18.94 -3.53 -5.24
CA GLU A 60 18.44 -3.81 -3.91
C GLU A 60 17.52 -5.05 -3.89
N THR A 61 17.60 -5.85 -2.83
CA THR A 61 16.82 -7.09 -2.72
C THR A 61 15.32 -6.86 -2.81
N TYR A 62 14.83 -5.72 -2.30
CA TYR A 62 13.41 -5.37 -2.35
C TYR A 62 12.91 -5.18 -3.79
N GLU A 63 13.74 -4.70 -4.72
CA GLU A 63 13.37 -4.54 -6.13
C GLU A 63 13.01 -5.89 -6.78
N LEU A 64 13.83 -6.93 -6.54
CA LEU A 64 13.49 -8.28 -6.99
C LEU A 64 12.26 -8.86 -6.29
N MET A 65 12.07 -8.56 -5.02
CA MET A 65 10.90 -9.02 -4.26
C MET A 65 9.61 -8.36 -4.76
N ASP A 66 9.70 -7.13 -5.23
CA ASP A 66 8.56 -6.40 -5.77
C ASP A 66 7.99 -7.04 -7.04
N GLU A 67 8.85 -7.57 -7.91
CA GLU A 67 8.41 -8.32 -9.09
C GLU A 67 7.61 -9.60 -8.71
N LEU A 68 7.87 -10.18 -7.56
CA LEU A 68 7.14 -11.34 -7.05
C LEU A 68 5.79 -11.00 -6.43
N ARG A 69 5.55 -9.73 -6.11
CA ARG A 69 4.30 -9.27 -5.51
C ARG A 69 3.18 -9.02 -6.52
N GLY A 70 3.49 -9.09 -7.83
CA GLY A 70 2.54 -8.81 -8.91
C GLY A 70 2.33 -7.32 -9.21
N PRO A 71 1.46 -6.99 -10.17
CA PRO A 71 1.12 -5.62 -10.47
C PRO A 71 0.66 -4.90 -9.21
N VAL A 72 1.04 -3.65 -9.06
CA VAL A 72 0.55 -2.79 -7.97
C VAL A 72 -0.96 -2.66 -8.20
N GLU A 73 -1.76 -3.30 -7.35
CA GLU A 73 -3.19 -3.01 -7.33
C GLU A 73 -3.33 -1.54 -6.93
N THR A 74 -4.14 -0.79 -7.68
CA THR A 74 -4.47 0.60 -7.32
C THR A 74 -5.01 0.62 -5.90
N PRO A 75 -4.33 1.28 -4.94
CA PRO A 75 -4.78 1.29 -3.57
C PRO A 75 -6.09 2.07 -3.45
N THR A 76 -7.06 1.52 -2.74
CA THR A 76 -8.30 2.21 -2.46
C THR A 76 -8.18 3.01 -1.17
N VAL A 77 -8.45 4.30 -1.26
CA VAL A 77 -8.53 5.24 -0.14
C VAL A 77 -9.97 5.67 0.01
N ILE A 78 -10.51 5.54 1.21
CA ILE A 78 -11.86 6.04 1.49
C ILE A 78 -11.81 7.25 2.39
N VAL A 79 -12.81 8.14 2.26
CA VAL A 79 -13.07 9.23 3.20
C VAL A 79 -14.53 9.21 3.61
N VAL A 80 -14.77 9.33 4.92
CA VAL A 80 -16.12 9.29 5.50
C VAL A 80 -16.35 10.58 6.26
N GLU A 81 -17.34 11.35 5.81
CA GLU A 81 -17.70 12.69 6.29
C GLU A 81 -19.16 12.95 5.97
N ASP A 82 -19.98 13.28 6.96
CA ASP A 82 -21.43 13.44 6.79
C ASP A 82 -21.81 14.78 6.10
N VAL A 83 -20.96 15.80 6.15
CA VAL A 83 -21.19 17.07 5.49
C VAL A 83 -20.75 17.01 4.03
N GLN A 84 -21.69 16.88 3.11
CA GLN A 84 -21.47 16.64 1.68
C GLN A 84 -20.48 17.62 1.01
N VAL A 85 -20.49 18.90 1.39
CA VAL A 85 -19.58 19.91 0.82
C VAL A 85 -18.14 19.65 1.27
N ILE A 86 -17.95 19.25 2.54
CA ILE A 86 -16.64 18.91 3.11
C ILE A 86 -16.16 17.61 2.47
N LEU A 87 -17.01 16.58 2.40
CA LEU A 87 -16.72 15.30 1.75
C LEU A 87 -16.21 15.49 0.32
N SER A 88 -16.94 16.27 -0.49
CA SER A 88 -16.54 16.56 -1.88
C SER A 88 -15.20 17.28 -1.97
N GLY A 89 -14.91 18.18 -1.03
CA GLY A 89 -13.63 18.86 -0.91
C GLY A 89 -12.48 17.90 -0.56
N PHE A 90 -12.72 16.97 0.37
CA PHE A 90 -11.73 15.97 0.78
C PHE A 90 -11.45 14.96 -0.33
N VAL A 91 -12.49 14.43 -1.00
CA VAL A 91 -12.33 13.51 -2.14
C VAL A 91 -11.46 14.14 -3.23
N ARG A 92 -11.74 15.39 -3.60
CA ARG A 92 -10.95 16.11 -4.60
C ARG A 92 -9.50 16.27 -4.14
N MET A 93 -9.27 16.77 -2.91
CA MET A 93 -7.92 17.01 -2.39
C MET A 93 -7.11 15.71 -2.29
N LEU A 94 -7.73 14.62 -1.81
CA LEU A 94 -7.08 13.31 -1.75
C LEU A 94 -6.76 12.78 -3.16
N GLY A 95 -7.65 12.96 -4.13
CA GLY A 95 -7.40 12.57 -5.52
C GLY A 95 -6.26 13.35 -6.19
N GLU A 96 -6.10 14.65 -5.85
CA GLU A 96 -4.99 15.49 -6.32
C GLU A 96 -3.64 15.07 -5.69
N GLU A 97 -3.64 14.72 -4.39
CA GLU A 97 -2.42 14.35 -3.65
C GLU A 97 -2.03 12.87 -3.81
N LEU A 98 -2.98 12.01 -4.16
CA LEU A 98 -2.79 10.56 -4.29
C LEU A 98 -3.24 10.07 -5.68
N PRO A 99 -2.60 10.52 -6.77
CA PRO A 99 -3.04 10.21 -8.14
C PRO A 99 -2.99 8.71 -8.49
N GLU A 100 -2.20 7.92 -7.74
CA GLU A 100 -2.09 6.47 -7.90
C GLU A 100 -3.16 5.68 -7.11
N ALA A 101 -4.05 6.38 -6.39
CA ALA A 101 -5.11 5.78 -5.59
C ALA A 101 -6.50 5.96 -6.22
N GLU A 102 -7.37 4.99 -5.97
CA GLU A 102 -8.82 5.16 -6.15
C GLU A 102 -9.39 5.79 -4.88
N VAL A 103 -9.90 7.02 -4.96
CA VAL A 103 -10.48 7.73 -3.82
C VAL A 103 -12.00 7.70 -3.86
N CYS A 104 -12.61 7.11 -2.83
CA CYS A 104 -14.06 6.99 -2.68
C CYS A 104 -14.55 7.75 -1.44
N GLY A 105 -15.63 8.55 -1.60
CA GLY A 105 -16.25 9.29 -0.51
C GLY A 105 -17.58 8.67 -0.08
N PHE A 106 -17.83 8.64 1.24
CA PHE A 106 -19.07 8.13 1.84
C PHE A 106 -19.61 9.11 2.86
N SER A 107 -20.92 9.30 2.86
CA SER A 107 -21.59 10.21 3.80
C SER A 107 -22.12 9.51 5.06
N THR A 108 -22.08 8.17 5.09
CA THR A 108 -22.54 7.36 6.22
C THR A 108 -21.60 6.20 6.51
N ALA A 109 -21.54 5.77 7.78
CA ALA A 109 -20.80 4.59 8.20
C ALA A 109 -21.28 3.32 7.49
N ALA A 110 -22.61 3.20 7.28
CA ALA A 110 -23.22 2.04 6.63
C ALA A 110 -22.79 1.88 5.16
N GLU A 111 -22.63 2.98 4.42
CA GLU A 111 -22.13 2.94 3.03
C GLU A 111 -20.65 2.56 2.98
N ALA A 112 -19.83 3.15 3.84
CA ALA A 112 -18.41 2.84 3.95
C ALA A 112 -18.17 1.36 4.30
N LEU A 113 -18.91 0.79 5.25
CA LEU A 113 -18.81 -0.62 5.63
C LEU A 113 -19.24 -1.56 4.51
N ARG A 114 -20.36 -1.27 3.81
CA ARG A 114 -20.79 -2.07 2.65
C ARG A 114 -19.72 -2.10 1.57
N PHE A 115 -19.07 -0.97 1.33
CA PHE A 115 -17.96 -0.87 0.38
C PHE A 115 -16.77 -1.71 0.83
N ALA A 116 -16.35 -1.57 2.10
CA ALA A 116 -15.21 -2.28 2.67
C ALA A 116 -15.38 -3.80 2.73
N HIS A 117 -16.62 -4.29 2.84
CA HIS A 117 -16.90 -5.74 2.75
C HIS A 117 -16.71 -6.31 1.32
N ALA A 118 -16.85 -5.50 0.30
CA ALA A 118 -16.70 -5.91 -1.10
C ALA A 118 -15.33 -5.55 -1.70
N ASN A 119 -14.60 -4.62 -1.09
CA ASN A 119 -13.34 -4.06 -1.61
C ASN A 119 -12.30 -3.98 -0.50
N ARG A 120 -11.03 -4.14 -0.88
CA ARG A 120 -9.93 -3.92 0.05
C ARG A 120 -9.70 -2.42 0.21
N VAL A 121 -9.75 -1.94 1.44
CA VAL A 121 -9.48 -0.53 1.80
C VAL A 121 -8.07 -0.42 2.39
N ALA A 122 -7.19 0.31 1.71
CA ALA A 122 -5.81 0.51 2.15
C ALA A 122 -5.69 1.59 3.22
N VAL A 123 -6.43 2.69 3.05
CA VAL A 123 -6.47 3.84 3.98
C VAL A 123 -7.91 4.34 4.09
N ALA A 124 -8.36 4.60 5.31
CA ALA A 124 -9.64 5.22 5.60
C ALA A 124 -9.43 6.53 6.40
N PHE A 125 -9.77 7.65 5.80
CA PHE A 125 -9.93 8.93 6.50
C PHE A 125 -11.34 8.99 7.06
N VAL A 126 -11.48 9.05 8.38
CA VAL A 126 -12.77 8.92 9.06
C VAL A 126 -13.00 10.13 9.97
N ASP A 127 -14.04 10.89 9.72
CA ASP A 127 -14.49 11.87 10.70
C ASP A 127 -14.94 11.16 11.98
N ILE A 128 -14.51 11.67 13.12
CA ILE A 128 -14.95 11.15 14.42
C ILE A 128 -16.43 11.43 14.65
N GLU A 129 -16.90 12.60 14.24
CA GLU A 129 -18.28 13.07 14.43
C GLU A 129 -19.07 12.95 13.11
N LEU A 130 -19.72 11.82 12.88
CA LEU A 130 -20.52 11.52 11.69
C LEU A 130 -22.03 11.77 11.97
N GLY A 131 -22.39 12.99 12.26
CA GLY A 131 -23.79 13.35 12.59
C GLY A 131 -24.28 12.62 13.83
N THR A 132 -25.12 11.58 13.66
CA THR A 132 -25.62 10.73 14.74
C THR A 132 -24.80 9.44 14.94
N GLU A 133 -23.85 9.16 14.03
CA GLU A 133 -23.01 7.96 14.07
C GLU A 133 -21.64 8.27 14.70
N ASP A 134 -20.98 7.25 15.24
CA ASP A 134 -19.66 7.34 15.88
C ASP A 134 -18.58 6.84 14.89
N GLY A 135 -17.71 7.75 14.42
CA GLY A 135 -16.60 7.42 13.54
C GLY A 135 -15.58 6.46 14.16
N MET A 136 -15.42 6.46 15.47
CA MET A 136 -14.57 5.47 16.15
C MET A 136 -15.18 4.07 16.10
N ALA A 137 -16.50 3.96 16.23
CA ALA A 137 -17.21 2.69 16.05
C ALA A 137 -17.03 2.17 14.62
N LEU A 138 -17.17 3.05 13.61
CA LEU A 138 -16.90 2.72 12.21
C LEU A 138 -15.47 2.21 12.02
N ALA A 139 -14.48 2.90 12.58
CA ALA A 139 -13.07 2.50 12.46
C ALA A 139 -12.82 1.09 13.01
N ARG A 140 -13.41 0.75 14.16
CA ARG A 140 -13.34 -0.61 14.74
C ARG A 140 -13.90 -1.67 13.79
N GLU A 141 -15.03 -1.41 13.14
CA GLU A 141 -15.64 -2.34 12.19
C GLU A 141 -14.81 -2.47 10.89
N LEU A 142 -14.24 -1.37 10.38
CA LEU A 142 -13.31 -1.41 9.25
C LEU A 142 -12.08 -2.28 9.54
N VAL A 143 -11.46 -2.12 10.73
CA VAL A 143 -10.31 -2.94 11.16
C VAL A 143 -10.70 -4.41 11.36
N LYS A 144 -11.93 -4.72 11.80
CA LYS A 144 -12.41 -6.12 11.85
C LYS A 144 -12.56 -6.73 10.45
N THR A 145 -12.94 -5.93 9.46
CA THR A 145 -13.09 -6.38 8.07
C THR A 145 -11.73 -6.66 7.43
N ASP A 146 -10.76 -5.74 7.57
CA ASP A 146 -9.36 -5.94 7.20
C ASP A 146 -8.44 -5.30 8.26
N GLY A 147 -7.76 -6.14 9.04
CA GLY A 147 -6.83 -5.70 10.10
C GLY A 147 -5.62 -4.92 9.60
N ARG A 148 -5.45 -4.75 8.29
CA ARG A 148 -4.38 -3.94 7.68
C ARG A 148 -4.88 -2.62 7.10
N THR A 149 -6.15 -2.28 7.25
CA THR A 149 -6.65 -0.95 6.91
C THR A 149 -6.01 0.10 7.81
N ASN A 150 -5.38 1.10 7.21
CA ASN A 150 -4.86 2.25 7.93
C ASN A 150 -6.00 3.21 8.24
N ILE A 151 -6.26 3.47 9.51
CA ILE A 151 -7.28 4.43 9.94
C ILE A 151 -6.60 5.77 10.26
N ILE A 152 -7.04 6.85 9.62
CA ILE A 152 -6.64 8.22 9.90
C ILE A 152 -7.88 8.99 10.33
N PHE A 153 -7.94 9.38 11.58
CA PHE A 153 -9.08 10.15 12.08
C PHE A 153 -8.98 11.61 11.67
N LEU A 154 -10.12 12.15 11.27
CA LEU A 154 -10.34 13.59 11.03
C LEU A 154 -11.24 14.14 12.15
N THR A 155 -10.92 15.29 12.69
CA THR A 155 -11.79 15.93 13.70
C THR A 155 -11.45 17.40 13.89
N SER A 156 -12.42 18.18 14.38
CA SER A 156 -12.23 19.54 14.86
C SER A 156 -11.89 19.61 16.36
N HIS A 157 -11.88 18.48 17.06
CA HIS A 157 -11.84 18.39 18.52
C HIS A 157 -10.60 17.65 19.01
N ALA A 158 -9.68 18.36 19.66
CA ALA A 158 -8.41 17.80 20.15
C ALA A 158 -8.59 16.79 21.30
N GLU A 159 -9.70 16.83 22.02
CA GLU A 159 -10.03 15.95 23.15
C GLU A 159 -10.18 14.49 22.74
N TYR A 160 -10.49 14.19 21.49
CA TYR A 160 -10.57 12.81 20.97
C TYR A 160 -9.22 12.14 20.73
N MET A 161 -8.12 12.91 20.76
CA MET A 161 -6.78 12.40 20.44
C MET A 161 -6.40 11.17 21.29
N ALA A 162 -6.61 11.22 22.60
CA ALA A 162 -6.27 10.11 23.49
C ALA A 162 -7.09 8.85 23.18
N ALA A 163 -8.37 9.01 22.86
CA ALA A 163 -9.25 7.92 22.48
C ALA A 163 -8.88 7.33 21.12
N ALA A 164 -8.57 8.17 20.12
CA ALA A 164 -8.13 7.75 18.80
C ALA A 164 -6.83 6.91 18.85
N PHE A 165 -5.86 7.30 19.66
CA PHE A 165 -4.64 6.51 19.86
C PHE A 165 -4.90 5.18 20.59
N ALA A 166 -5.86 5.11 21.49
CA ALA A 166 -6.26 3.86 22.13
C ALA A 166 -6.85 2.84 21.15
N GLU A 167 -7.47 3.30 20.07
CA GLU A 167 -7.97 2.46 18.95
C GLU A 167 -6.87 2.03 17.97
N HIS A 168 -5.60 2.30 18.29
CA HIS A 168 -4.46 1.95 17.43
C HIS A 168 -4.56 2.50 15.99
N CYS A 169 -5.09 3.72 15.83
CA CYS A 169 -5.14 4.39 14.52
C CYS A 169 -3.74 4.55 13.91
N SER A 170 -3.69 4.70 12.59
CA SER A 170 -2.46 4.98 11.85
C SER A 170 -2.12 6.47 11.86
N GLY A 171 -3.12 7.34 12.02
CA GLY A 171 -2.94 8.77 12.02
C GLY A 171 -4.11 9.53 12.64
N TYR A 172 -3.87 10.83 12.88
CA TYR A 172 -4.86 11.74 13.47
C TYR A 172 -4.65 13.16 12.93
N VAL A 173 -5.66 13.70 12.28
CA VAL A 173 -5.59 15.02 11.63
C VAL A 173 -6.64 15.96 12.20
N MET A 174 -6.17 17.07 12.78
CA MET A 174 -7.03 18.18 13.11
C MET A 174 -7.49 18.88 11.81
N LYS A 175 -8.80 19.04 11.63
CA LYS A 175 -9.39 19.84 10.55
C LYS A 175 -8.89 21.30 10.64
N PRO A 176 -8.67 22.00 9.52
CA PRO A 176 -8.91 21.56 8.16
C PRO A 176 -7.85 20.56 7.67
N LEU A 177 -8.28 19.63 6.80
CA LEU A 177 -7.37 18.78 6.04
C LEU A 177 -6.61 19.65 5.03
N THR A 178 -5.30 19.43 4.92
CA THR A 178 -4.46 20.16 3.96
C THR A 178 -3.55 19.17 3.21
N PRO A 179 -3.05 19.55 2.00
CA PRO A 179 -2.12 18.72 1.26
C PRO A 179 -0.90 18.24 2.08
N GLU A 180 -0.32 19.13 2.89
CA GLU A 180 0.83 18.82 3.74
C GLU A 180 0.49 17.75 4.79
N LYS A 181 -0.70 17.85 5.41
CA LYS A 181 -1.18 16.87 6.39
C LYS A 181 -1.42 15.49 5.72
N ILE A 182 -2.01 15.49 4.52
CA ILE A 182 -2.20 14.24 3.75
C ILE A 182 -0.85 13.57 3.50
N ARG A 183 0.11 14.30 2.93
CA ARG A 183 1.47 13.75 2.66
C ARG A 183 2.14 13.25 3.93
N HIS A 184 2.01 14.00 5.04
CA HIS A 184 2.57 13.61 6.32
C HIS A 184 2.00 12.27 6.81
N GLU A 185 0.68 12.13 6.84
CA GLU A 185 0.04 10.89 7.31
C GLU A 185 0.33 9.70 6.40
N ILE A 186 0.33 9.90 5.08
CA ILE A 186 0.65 8.85 4.11
C ILE A 186 2.11 8.35 4.26
N ALA A 187 3.05 9.25 4.55
CA ALA A 187 4.45 8.89 4.79
C ALA A 187 4.66 8.08 6.09
N HIS A 188 3.71 8.13 7.03
CA HIS A 188 3.82 7.51 8.37
C HIS A 188 2.78 6.41 8.61
N LEU A 189 2.19 5.84 7.57
CA LEU A 189 1.21 4.77 7.70
C LEU A 189 1.75 3.59 8.50
N ARG A 190 0.95 3.06 9.42
CA ARG A 190 1.27 1.87 10.22
C ARG A 190 1.52 0.64 9.35
N PHE A 191 0.74 0.47 8.31
CA PHE A 191 0.89 -0.56 7.30
C PHE A 191 1.29 0.11 5.98
N PRO A 192 2.54 -0.05 5.52
CA PRO A 192 2.96 0.55 4.26
C PRO A 192 2.06 0.12 3.09
N VAL A 193 1.66 1.07 2.27
CA VAL A 193 0.80 0.86 1.11
C VAL A 193 1.61 1.14 -0.14
N ARG A 194 1.78 0.10 -0.96
CA ARG A 194 2.46 0.22 -2.24
C ARG A 194 1.66 1.13 -3.18
N GLY A 195 2.35 2.06 -3.84
CA GLY A 195 1.72 3.07 -4.71
C GLY A 195 1.26 4.34 -3.99
N LEU A 196 1.37 4.42 -2.63
CA LEU A 196 1.13 5.67 -1.88
C LEU A 196 2.40 6.25 -1.24
N GLN A 197 3.56 5.60 -1.40
CA GLN A 197 4.81 6.13 -0.88
C GLN A 197 5.32 7.22 -1.82
N THR A 198 5.42 8.44 -1.31
CA THR A 198 6.04 9.60 -1.96
C THR A 198 7.54 9.59 -1.75
#